data_f1e7ecfe058bb3ce770944b009ccec40
#
_entry.id   f1e7ecfe058bb3ce770944b009ccec40
#
_cell.length_a   1.000
_cell.length_b   1.000
_cell.length_c   1.000
_cell.angle_alpha   90.00
_cell.angle_beta   90.00
_cell.angle_gamma   90.00
#
_symmetry.space_group_name_H-M   'P 1'
#
loop_
_entity.id
_entity.type
_entity.pdbx_description
1 polymer ?
#
loop_
_entity_poly.entity_id
_entity_poly.type
_entity_poly.pdbx_seq_one_letter_code
_entity_poly.pdbx_strand_id
1 'polypeptide(L)'
;MELFSYPATVVEAYPGDFVVRFAAVPEAITGGDTIQEALANAPDALAVAIDGYLERDWPVPAPAPAMEGEHSISLDPEVAARMVLRRTMKDLGITNVALAKRMNRDEKAVRRILSGRNASFSMTLDALKAVGLHPALSV
;
A
#
# COMPACT_ATOMS: atom_id res chain seq x y z
N MET A 1 11.30 -12.32 4.62
CA MET A 1 11.02 -11.98 3.23
C MET A 1 10.11 -10.77 3.15
N GLU A 2 10.52 -9.78 2.43
CA GLU A 2 9.75 -8.56 2.30
C GLU A 2 8.80 -8.67 1.11
N LEU A 3 7.50 -8.81 1.39
CA LEU A 3 6.49 -8.98 0.37
C LEU A 3 5.92 -7.67 -0.16
N PHE A 4 6.13 -6.57 0.56
CA PHE A 4 5.51 -5.29 0.26
C PHE A 4 6.50 -4.15 0.37
N SER A 5 7.64 -4.31 -0.31
CA SER A 5 8.66 -3.29 -0.42
C SER A 5 8.77 -2.81 -1.86
N TYR A 6 9.12 -1.56 -2.03
CA TYR A 6 9.31 -0.95 -3.34
C TYR A 6 10.67 -0.28 -3.39
N PRO A 7 11.39 -0.44 -4.50
CA PRO A 7 12.70 0.20 -4.64
C PRO A 7 12.56 1.70 -4.88
N ALA A 8 13.43 2.47 -4.25
CA ALA A 8 13.50 3.92 -4.39
C ALA A 8 14.92 4.37 -4.62
N THR A 9 15.09 5.48 -5.32
CA THR A 9 16.37 6.14 -5.50
C THR A 9 16.37 7.47 -4.76
N VAL A 10 17.53 7.87 -4.26
CA VAL A 10 17.74 9.16 -3.60
C VAL A 10 18.75 9.94 -4.44
N VAL A 11 18.40 11.16 -4.82
CA VAL A 11 19.26 12.04 -5.61
C VAL A 11 19.39 13.37 -4.88
N GLU A 12 20.61 13.88 -4.80
CA GLU A 12 20.84 15.26 -4.35
C GLU A 12 20.55 16.19 -5.52
N ALA A 13 19.35 16.80 -5.55
CA ALA A 13 18.93 17.66 -6.64
C ALA A 13 19.65 19.01 -6.60
N TYR A 14 19.83 19.55 -5.41
CA TYR A 14 20.63 20.75 -5.12
C TYR A 14 21.39 20.49 -3.83
N PRO A 15 22.45 21.24 -3.53
CA PRO A 15 23.18 21.07 -2.27
C PRO A 15 22.22 21.13 -1.06
N GLY A 16 22.20 20.04 -0.29
CA GLY A 16 21.31 19.94 0.87
C GLY A 16 19.84 19.67 0.56
N ASP A 17 19.53 19.28 -0.67
CA ASP A 17 18.16 18.98 -1.10
C ASP A 17 18.11 17.58 -1.71
N PHE A 18 17.68 16.61 -0.94
CA PHE A 18 17.61 15.21 -1.35
C PHE A 18 16.20 14.83 -1.75
N VAL A 19 16.04 14.20 -2.91
CA VAL A 19 14.76 13.81 -3.47
C VAL A 19 14.69 12.29 -3.59
N VAL A 20 13.60 11.70 -3.10
CA VAL A 20 13.33 10.26 -3.22
C VAL A 20 12.28 10.06 -4.31
N ARG A 21 12.55 9.13 -5.21
CA ARG A 21 11.64 8.74 -6.28
C ARG A 21 11.51 7.24 -6.36
N PHE A 22 10.34 6.80 -6.79
CA PHE A 22 10.03 5.39 -7.03
C PHE A 22 9.74 5.21 -8.52
N ALA A 23 10.58 4.49 -9.24
CA ALA A 23 10.37 4.29 -10.67
C ALA A 23 9.05 3.59 -10.97
N ALA A 24 8.67 2.61 -10.15
CA ALA A 24 7.41 1.87 -10.33
C ALA A 24 6.18 2.67 -9.90
N VAL A 25 6.34 3.69 -9.05
CA VAL A 25 5.24 4.51 -8.52
C VAL A 25 5.63 5.99 -8.68
N PRO A 26 5.51 6.54 -9.90
CA PRO A 26 6.00 7.89 -10.19
C PRO A 26 5.34 8.99 -9.37
N GLU A 27 4.14 8.77 -8.87
CA GLU A 27 3.42 9.73 -8.03
C GLU A 27 4.03 9.86 -6.63
N ALA A 28 4.81 8.87 -6.19
CA ALA A 28 5.45 8.91 -4.89
C ALA A 28 6.78 9.67 -4.99
N ILE A 29 6.76 10.91 -4.53
CA ILE A 29 7.95 11.77 -4.50
C ILE A 29 8.00 12.44 -3.14
N THR A 30 9.17 12.43 -2.53
CA THR A 30 9.39 13.14 -1.27
C THR A 30 10.84 13.58 -1.18
N GLY A 31 11.22 14.20 -0.10
CA GLY A 31 12.58 14.67 0.08
C GLY A 31 12.91 15.01 1.52
N GLY A 32 14.09 15.56 1.69
CA GLY A 32 14.60 16.01 2.99
C GLY A 32 15.91 16.73 2.85
N ASP A 33 16.38 17.32 3.94
CA ASP A 33 17.64 18.05 3.99
C ASP A 33 18.85 17.11 4.12
N THR A 34 18.60 15.87 4.46
CA THR A 34 19.60 14.80 4.54
C THR A 34 19.04 13.54 3.88
N ILE A 35 19.91 12.60 3.56
CA ILE A 35 19.50 11.30 3.02
C ILE A 35 18.62 10.57 4.03
N GLN A 36 18.98 10.60 5.32
CA GLN A 36 18.22 9.94 6.37
C GLN A 36 16.80 10.51 6.48
N GLU A 37 16.67 11.84 6.43
CA GLU A 37 15.37 12.49 6.48
C GLU A 37 14.52 12.15 5.26
N ALA A 38 15.11 12.21 4.07
CA ALA A 38 14.42 11.86 2.83
C ALA A 38 13.92 10.41 2.86
N LEU A 39 14.73 9.47 3.33
CA LEU A 39 14.36 8.07 3.45
C LEU A 39 13.30 7.85 4.55
N ALA A 40 13.36 8.62 5.63
CA ALA A 40 12.34 8.53 6.68
C ALA A 40 10.97 9.00 6.19
N ASN A 41 10.92 9.93 5.24
CA ASN A 41 9.69 10.42 4.63
C ASN A 41 9.14 9.52 3.51
N ALA A 42 9.96 8.62 2.99
CA ALA A 42 9.62 7.79 1.84
C ALA A 42 8.42 6.85 2.07
N PRO A 43 8.28 6.17 3.22
CA PRO A 43 7.13 5.29 3.42
C PRO A 43 5.78 6.02 3.36
N ASP A 44 5.68 7.23 3.89
CA ASP A 44 4.44 8.01 3.84
C ASP A 44 4.08 8.40 2.42
N ALA A 45 5.05 8.85 1.63
CA ALA A 45 4.84 9.19 0.22
C ALA A 45 4.38 7.98 -0.58
N LEU A 46 4.99 6.82 -0.34
CA LEU A 46 4.60 5.57 -0.98
C LEU A 46 3.17 5.17 -0.61
N ALA A 47 2.82 5.23 0.68
CA ALA A 47 1.49 4.87 1.18
C ALA A 47 0.40 5.74 0.54
N VAL A 48 0.62 7.05 0.49
CA VAL A 48 -0.34 7.99 -0.12
C VAL A 48 -0.52 7.70 -1.60
N ALA A 49 0.55 7.42 -2.33
CA ALA A 49 0.48 7.13 -3.76
C ALA A 49 -0.26 5.81 -4.03
N ILE A 50 0.06 4.75 -3.29
CA ILE A 50 -0.60 3.45 -3.45
C ILE A 50 -2.08 3.55 -3.06
N ASP A 51 -2.42 4.25 -1.99
CA ASP A 51 -3.82 4.50 -1.63
C ASP A 51 -4.56 5.22 -2.75
N GLY A 52 -3.91 6.18 -3.41
CA GLY A 52 -4.48 6.84 -4.57
C GLY A 52 -4.79 5.88 -5.71
N TYR A 53 -3.92 4.92 -5.97
CA TYR A 53 -4.14 3.87 -6.96
C TYR A 53 -5.35 3.01 -6.57
N LEU A 54 -5.41 2.58 -5.32
CA LEU A 54 -6.52 1.74 -4.82
C LEU A 54 -7.86 2.48 -4.89
N GLU A 55 -7.86 3.76 -4.55
CA GLU A 55 -9.06 4.59 -4.57
C GLU A 55 -9.61 4.77 -5.99
N ARG A 56 -8.72 4.84 -6.99
CA ARG A 56 -9.07 4.98 -8.40
C ARG A 56 -9.27 3.64 -9.11
N ASP A 57 -9.08 2.55 -8.41
CA ASP A 57 -9.10 1.19 -8.98
C ASP A 57 -8.11 1.05 -10.14
N TRP A 58 -6.96 1.69 -10.01
CA TRP A 58 -5.86 1.54 -10.96
C TRP A 58 -5.03 0.30 -10.63
N PRO A 59 -4.42 -0.33 -11.64
CA PRO A 59 -3.49 -1.42 -11.38
C PRO A 59 -2.35 -0.96 -10.50
N VAL A 60 -2.13 -1.64 -9.37
CA VAL A 60 -1.05 -1.31 -8.44
C VAL A 60 0.23 -1.99 -8.92
N PRO A 61 1.35 -1.25 -9.04
CA PRO A 61 2.62 -1.87 -9.38
C PRO A 61 3.00 -2.94 -8.35
N ALA A 62 3.56 -4.04 -8.82
CA ALA A 62 3.99 -5.11 -7.96
C ALA A 62 5.18 -4.69 -7.09
N PRO A 63 5.23 -5.11 -5.83
CA PRO A 63 6.44 -4.95 -5.01
C PRO A 63 7.63 -5.64 -5.68
N ALA A 64 8.81 -5.10 -5.47
CA ALA A 64 10.04 -5.64 -6.05
C ALA A 64 11.22 -5.41 -5.10
N PRO A 65 12.26 -6.25 -5.16
CA PRO A 65 13.46 -6.03 -4.37
C PRO A 65 14.26 -4.83 -4.89
N ALA A 66 14.96 -4.16 -3.98
CA ALA A 66 15.88 -3.10 -4.34
C ALA A 66 17.12 -3.69 -5.00
N MET A 67 17.54 -3.07 -6.09
CA MET A 67 18.78 -3.40 -6.78
C MET A 67 19.91 -2.52 -6.23
N GLU A 68 21.13 -2.75 -6.72
CA GLU A 68 22.26 -1.93 -6.33
C GLU A 68 22.01 -0.44 -6.61
N GLY A 69 22.27 0.41 -5.64
CA GLY A 69 22.01 1.85 -5.72
C GLY A 69 20.58 2.25 -5.36
N GLU A 70 19.74 1.29 -5.04
CA GLU A 70 18.36 1.53 -4.63
C GLU A 70 18.17 1.22 -3.15
N HIS A 71 17.12 1.81 -2.58
CA HIS A 71 16.71 1.55 -1.20
C HIS A 71 15.38 0.83 -1.18
N SER A 72 15.24 -0.14 -0.31
CA SER A 72 14.00 -0.87 -0.12
C SER A 72 13.10 -0.10 0.85
N ILE A 73 11.93 0.32 0.38
CA ILE A 73 10.97 1.08 1.19
C ILE A 73 9.74 0.21 1.44
N SER A 74 9.43 -0.02 2.71
CA SER A 74 8.29 -0.85 3.09
C SER A 74 6.98 -0.08 2.93
N LEU A 75 5.98 -0.75 2.37
CA LEU A 75 4.62 -0.21 2.30
C LEU A 75 3.96 -0.30 3.67
N ASP A 76 3.22 0.73 4.04
CA ASP A 76 2.40 0.75 5.25
C ASP A 76 1.54 -0.52 5.33
N PRO A 77 1.52 -1.22 6.48
CA PRO A 77 0.78 -2.48 6.60
C PRO A 77 -0.72 -2.38 6.33
N GLU A 78 -1.36 -1.29 6.70
CA GLU A 78 -2.79 -1.11 6.43
C GLU A 78 -3.07 -0.94 4.94
N VAL A 79 -2.22 -0.20 4.25
CA VAL A 79 -2.30 -0.04 2.79
C VAL A 79 -2.03 -1.37 2.10
N ALA A 80 -1.02 -2.11 2.55
CA ALA A 80 -0.69 -3.43 2.03
C ALA A 80 -1.87 -4.40 2.20
N ALA A 81 -2.53 -4.36 3.35
CA ALA A 81 -3.69 -5.21 3.63
C ALA A 81 -4.85 -4.91 2.66
N ARG A 82 -5.14 -3.64 2.41
CA ARG A 82 -6.17 -3.25 1.45
C ARG A 82 -5.81 -3.67 0.02
N MET A 83 -4.54 -3.56 -0.33
CA MET A 83 -4.04 -4.00 -1.64
C MET A 83 -4.25 -5.50 -1.82
N VAL A 84 -3.91 -6.30 -0.82
CA VAL A 84 -4.13 -7.75 -0.85
C VAL A 84 -5.62 -8.08 -0.94
N LEU A 85 -6.46 -7.39 -0.18
CA LEU A 85 -7.91 -7.59 -0.19
C LEU A 85 -8.48 -7.36 -1.60
N ARG A 86 -8.14 -6.23 -2.22
CA ARG A 86 -8.63 -5.91 -3.57
C ARG A 86 -8.16 -6.93 -4.58
N ARG A 87 -6.91 -7.34 -4.53
CA ARG A 87 -6.35 -8.34 -5.44
C ARG A 87 -7.08 -9.67 -5.28
N THR A 88 -7.28 -10.12 -4.05
CA THR A 88 -7.96 -11.38 -3.77
C THR A 88 -9.40 -11.37 -4.24
N MET A 89 -10.12 -10.28 -3.99
CA MET A 89 -11.49 -10.12 -4.47
C MET A 89 -11.54 -10.23 -5.99
N LYS A 90 -10.63 -9.54 -6.68
CA LYS A 90 -10.57 -9.57 -8.14
C LYS A 90 -10.26 -10.97 -8.66
N ASP A 91 -9.25 -11.63 -8.08
CA ASP A 91 -8.84 -12.97 -8.50
C ASP A 91 -9.93 -14.01 -8.29
N LEU A 92 -10.72 -13.88 -7.23
CA LEU A 92 -11.80 -14.82 -6.90
C LEU A 92 -13.17 -14.39 -7.43
N GLY A 93 -13.25 -13.23 -8.07
CA GLY A 93 -14.52 -12.70 -8.58
C GLY A 93 -15.51 -12.31 -7.49
N ILE A 94 -15.02 -11.91 -6.32
CA ILE A 94 -15.86 -11.48 -5.20
C ILE A 94 -16.19 -10.01 -5.36
N THR A 95 -17.49 -9.70 -5.51
CA THR A 95 -17.99 -8.33 -5.60
C THR A 95 -18.11 -7.69 -4.23
N ASN A 96 -18.25 -6.36 -4.18
CA ASN A 96 -18.50 -5.64 -2.94
C ASN A 96 -19.77 -6.15 -2.25
N VAL A 97 -20.83 -6.43 -3.01
CA VAL A 97 -22.07 -6.98 -2.48
C VAL A 97 -21.85 -8.37 -1.88
N ALA A 98 -21.08 -9.21 -2.57
CA ALA A 98 -20.77 -10.57 -2.07
C ALA A 98 -19.95 -10.50 -0.77
N LEU A 99 -18.96 -9.61 -0.73
CA LEU A 99 -18.15 -9.44 0.49
C LEU A 99 -19.00 -8.92 1.65
N ALA A 100 -19.87 -7.95 1.40
CA ALA A 100 -20.77 -7.42 2.41
C ALA A 100 -21.64 -8.53 3.02
N LYS A 101 -22.17 -9.42 2.20
CA LYS A 101 -22.96 -10.57 2.68
C LYS A 101 -22.10 -11.50 3.54
N ARG A 102 -20.88 -11.81 3.13
CA ARG A 102 -19.96 -12.67 3.89
C ARG A 102 -19.62 -12.07 5.26
N MET A 103 -19.51 -10.75 5.33
CA MET A 103 -19.21 -10.04 6.57
C MET A 103 -20.44 -9.69 7.41
N ASN A 104 -21.63 -9.97 6.90
CA ASN A 104 -22.90 -9.55 7.51
C ASN A 104 -22.92 -8.02 7.72
N ARG A 105 -22.52 -7.28 6.69
CA ARG A 105 -22.49 -5.82 6.69
C ARG A 105 -23.09 -5.31 5.38
N ASP A 106 -23.30 -3.99 5.30
CA ASP A 106 -23.78 -3.37 4.07
C ASP A 106 -22.62 -3.07 3.11
N GLU A 107 -22.96 -2.80 1.86
CA GLU A 107 -21.97 -2.48 0.82
C GLU A 107 -21.19 -1.19 1.14
N LYS A 108 -21.83 -0.25 1.83
CA LYS A 108 -21.18 0.99 2.23
C LYS A 108 -20.01 0.73 3.18
N ALA A 109 -20.16 -0.23 4.10
CA ALA A 109 -19.08 -0.63 4.99
C ALA A 109 -17.92 -1.23 4.21
N VAL A 110 -18.19 -2.03 3.18
CA VAL A 110 -17.15 -2.60 2.32
C VAL A 110 -16.39 -1.49 1.58
N ARG A 111 -17.09 -0.50 1.04
CA ARG A 111 -16.43 0.63 0.37
C ARG A 111 -15.51 1.40 1.30
N ARG A 112 -15.92 1.61 2.56
CA ARG A 112 -15.07 2.25 3.57
C ARG A 112 -13.81 1.43 3.84
N ILE A 113 -13.94 0.13 3.97
CA ILE A 113 -12.79 -0.76 4.17
C ILE A 113 -11.82 -0.66 2.99
N LEU A 114 -12.32 -0.74 1.76
CA LEU A 114 -11.48 -0.69 0.56
C LEU A 114 -10.80 0.65 0.35
N SER A 115 -11.42 1.75 0.77
CA SER A 115 -10.83 3.08 0.67
C SER A 115 -9.96 3.45 1.87
N GLY A 116 -10.09 2.73 2.98
CA GLY A 116 -9.41 3.05 4.24
C GLY A 116 -10.00 4.23 4.98
N ARG A 117 -11.11 4.80 4.51
CA ARG A 117 -11.74 5.96 5.12
C ARG A 117 -12.80 5.51 6.14
N ASN A 118 -12.66 5.99 7.37
CA ASN A 118 -13.58 5.67 8.45
C ASN A 118 -13.75 4.16 8.66
N ALA A 119 -12.66 3.42 8.48
CA ALA A 119 -12.61 1.99 8.71
C ALA A 119 -11.38 1.65 9.56
N SER A 120 -11.57 0.82 10.56
CA SER A 120 -10.46 0.36 11.38
C SER A 120 -9.66 -0.72 10.67
N PHE A 121 -8.42 -0.90 11.08
CA PHE A 121 -7.60 -2.01 10.60
C PHE A 121 -8.24 -3.36 10.94
N SER A 122 -8.90 -3.46 12.09
CA SER A 122 -9.65 -4.64 12.49
C SER A 122 -10.72 -5.01 11.46
N MET A 123 -11.44 -4.05 10.92
CA MET A 123 -12.43 -4.29 9.86
C MET A 123 -11.78 -4.82 8.59
N THR A 124 -10.60 -4.29 8.24
CA THR A 124 -9.83 -4.78 7.09
C THR A 124 -9.40 -6.23 7.31
N LEU A 125 -8.93 -6.57 8.51
CA LEU A 125 -8.59 -7.96 8.86
C LEU A 125 -9.80 -8.89 8.77
N ASP A 126 -10.96 -8.44 9.22
CA ASP A 126 -12.20 -9.21 9.10
C ASP A 126 -12.55 -9.46 7.63
N ALA A 127 -12.38 -8.45 6.79
CA ALA A 127 -12.62 -8.59 5.35
C ALA A 127 -11.66 -9.60 4.72
N LEU A 128 -10.38 -9.58 5.09
CA LEU A 128 -9.39 -10.54 4.60
C LEU A 128 -9.78 -11.98 4.99
N LYS A 129 -10.25 -12.17 6.21
CA LYS A 129 -10.75 -13.49 6.65
C LYS A 129 -11.98 -13.90 5.85
N ALA A 130 -12.88 -12.96 5.56
CA ALA A 130 -14.11 -13.23 4.80
C ALA A 130 -13.83 -13.68 3.36
N VAL A 131 -12.70 -13.29 2.77
CA VAL A 131 -12.29 -13.77 1.44
C VAL A 131 -11.41 -15.02 1.50
N GLY A 132 -11.23 -15.59 2.69
CA GLY A 132 -10.54 -16.87 2.87
C GLY A 132 -9.08 -16.78 3.27
N LEU A 133 -8.57 -15.60 3.58
CA LEU A 133 -7.20 -15.41 3.99
C LEU A 133 -7.05 -15.51 5.51
N HIS A 134 -5.83 -15.81 5.96
CA HIS A 134 -5.49 -15.91 7.37
C HIS A 134 -4.34 -14.93 7.66
N PRO A 135 -4.65 -13.63 7.87
CA PRO A 135 -3.61 -12.64 8.11
C PRO A 135 -2.82 -12.94 9.38
N ALA A 136 -1.51 -12.82 9.29
CA ALA A 136 -0.60 -13.03 10.41
C ALA A 136 0.56 -12.05 10.33
N LEU A 137 1.08 -11.67 11.49
CA LEU A 137 2.32 -10.90 11.57
C LEU A 137 3.50 -11.87 11.67
N SER A 138 4.54 -11.57 10.90
CA SER A 138 5.80 -12.33 10.94
C SER A 138 6.94 -11.38 11.26
N VAL A 139 7.73 -11.73 12.24
CA VAL A 139 8.91 -10.97 12.62
C VAL A 139 10.18 -11.80 12.49
#